data_3719a61ba4fa4ec70afa3f3bc52b097f
#
_entry.id   3719a61ba4fa4ec70afa3f3bc52b097f
#
_cell.length_a   1.000
_cell.length_b   1.000
_cell.length_c   1.000
_cell.angle_alpha   90.00
_cell.angle_beta   90.00
_cell.angle_gamma   90.00
#
_symmetry.space_group_name_H-M   'P 1'
#
loop_
_entity.id
_entity.type
_entity.pdbx_description
1 polymer ?
#
loop_
_entity_poly.entity_id
_entity_poly.type
_entity_poly.pdbx_seq_one_letter_code
_entity_poly.pdbx_strand_id
1 'polypeptide(L)'
;MAGIGFELKKLFNRRGLFAAFRAYGYAGVVCTGPMLLGVVLLLGVMFLCDITGSSRHSRELLVCMITYTLLASLTVTSFLSMVVTRFIADQLYEENYEAVLPSFWGSSGLMLIVGGILYGVFLIFSGAGLLDGFLCFGFFGELIITWNAMSYLTAIKDYRGILLAFIAAIVVTFLTGWILLMTGIPHVEALLIAVSVGYGVMMVWDVTLLYQYFPSGNVSAFFFLRWVDQFLPLAFTGLFINIGLFAHLVIMWMGPLQVKVQGLFVGAPYHDVPALIAFLTILVTTVNFVVSVEVNFYPKYRNYYSLFNDKGAIGDIKQAGKEMLKVLNMELKYTALKQLLTTALVISVGGILLEYLPLGFNDLMEGYFRTLCVGYGLYAVANTMLLLLLYFTDYKGALWSSGIFAAGTSVFTIISLFFPQVYYGFGFLAGCVAFFLFSVLRLDYYTKRLPYYILSVQPVVQEDKKGIFTELGYFLEKKLEGRQELEKI
;
A
#
# COMPACT_ATOMS: atom_id res chain seq x y z
N MET A 1 1.12 -21.74 9.45
CA MET A 1 0.94 -20.27 9.57
C MET A 1 -0.31 -19.97 10.39
N ALA A 2 -0.16 -19.73 11.68
CA ALA A 2 -1.23 -19.30 12.57
C ALA A 2 -1.20 -17.77 12.66
N GLY A 3 -1.66 -17.10 11.60
CA GLY A 3 -1.69 -15.66 11.55
C GLY A 3 -2.97 -15.05 12.11
N ILE A 4 -3.18 -13.76 11.88
CA ILE A 4 -4.39 -13.00 12.26
C ILE A 4 -5.69 -13.77 11.94
N GLY A 5 -5.73 -14.54 10.84
CA GLY A 5 -6.89 -15.38 10.51
C GLY A 5 -7.26 -16.36 11.59
N PHE A 6 -6.30 -16.94 12.32
CA PHE A 6 -6.60 -17.83 13.42
C PHE A 6 -7.11 -17.07 14.66
N GLU A 7 -6.51 -15.95 15.00
CA GLU A 7 -7.00 -15.08 16.10
C GLU A 7 -8.36 -14.48 15.76
N LEU A 8 -8.54 -13.97 14.55
CA LEU A 8 -9.83 -13.48 14.08
C LEU A 8 -10.88 -14.59 14.11
N LYS A 9 -10.58 -15.77 13.57
CA LYS A 9 -11.51 -16.91 13.62
C LYS A 9 -11.90 -17.27 15.05
N LYS A 10 -10.97 -17.22 16.00
CA LYS A 10 -11.25 -17.46 17.43
C LYS A 10 -12.14 -16.37 18.03
N LEU A 11 -11.95 -15.10 17.63
CA LEU A 11 -12.79 -13.99 18.05
C LEU A 11 -14.19 -14.05 17.41
N PHE A 12 -14.30 -14.37 16.13
CA PHE A 12 -15.57 -14.49 15.41
C PHE A 12 -16.37 -15.74 15.77
N ASN A 13 -15.74 -16.81 16.27
CA ASN A 13 -16.43 -17.99 16.78
C ASN A 13 -17.12 -17.76 18.14
N ARG A 14 -16.87 -16.65 18.82
CA ARG A 14 -17.61 -16.28 20.03
C ARG A 14 -18.99 -15.74 19.62
N ARG A 15 -20.06 -16.31 20.19
CA ARG A 15 -21.45 -15.90 19.91
C ARG A 15 -21.78 -14.60 20.64
N GLY A 16 -22.48 -13.68 19.98
CA GLY A 16 -23.03 -12.44 20.53
C GLY A 16 -22.59 -11.19 19.76
N LEU A 17 -23.43 -10.15 19.77
CA LEU A 17 -23.19 -8.87 19.10
C LEU A 17 -21.92 -8.19 19.60
N PHE A 18 -21.66 -8.19 20.91
CA PHE A 18 -20.43 -7.61 21.47
C PHE A 18 -19.17 -8.34 21.03
N ALA A 19 -19.22 -9.66 20.86
CA ALA A 19 -18.08 -10.43 20.37
C ALA A 19 -17.79 -10.07 18.89
N ALA A 20 -18.80 -9.94 18.06
CA ALA A 20 -18.66 -9.50 16.68
C ALA A 20 -18.10 -8.07 16.60
N PHE A 21 -18.64 -7.13 17.37
CA PHE A 21 -18.14 -5.75 17.43
C PHE A 21 -16.68 -5.67 17.85
N ARG A 22 -16.27 -6.44 18.87
CA ARG A 22 -14.88 -6.53 19.31
C ARG A 22 -13.97 -7.14 18.23
N ALA A 23 -14.45 -8.16 17.51
CA ALA A 23 -13.68 -8.81 16.43
C ALA A 23 -13.48 -7.87 15.24
N TYR A 24 -14.53 -7.16 14.79
CA TYR A 24 -14.44 -6.14 13.75
C TYR A 24 -13.60 -4.94 14.19
N GLY A 25 -13.74 -4.48 15.44
CA GLY A 25 -12.92 -3.40 15.99
C GLY A 25 -11.45 -3.77 16.02
N TYR A 26 -11.10 -4.98 16.46
CA TYR A 26 -9.73 -5.47 16.44
C TYR A 26 -9.18 -5.58 15.01
N ALA A 27 -9.94 -6.18 14.09
CA ALA A 27 -9.56 -6.23 12.68
C ALA A 27 -9.39 -4.84 12.09
N GLY A 28 -10.27 -3.90 12.43
CA GLY A 28 -10.20 -2.50 12.02
C GLY A 28 -8.90 -1.86 12.47
N VAL A 29 -8.61 -1.86 13.76
CA VAL A 29 -7.40 -1.23 14.32
C VAL A 29 -6.13 -1.84 13.72
N VAL A 30 -6.09 -3.16 13.54
CA VAL A 30 -4.89 -3.85 13.06
C VAL A 30 -4.68 -3.66 11.56
N CYS A 31 -5.75 -3.73 10.75
CA CYS A 31 -5.61 -3.68 9.29
C CYS A 31 -5.55 -2.25 8.73
N THR A 32 -6.23 -1.30 9.39
CA THR A 32 -6.33 0.08 8.91
C THR A 32 -5.64 1.09 9.81
N GLY A 33 -5.15 0.62 10.97
CA GLY A 33 -4.47 1.46 11.95
C GLY A 33 -3.35 2.30 11.35
N PRO A 34 -2.38 1.71 10.64
CA PRO A 34 -1.30 2.47 10.03
C PRO A 34 -1.77 3.58 9.09
N MET A 35 -2.82 3.33 8.30
CA MET A 35 -3.40 4.32 7.39
C MET A 35 -4.05 5.47 8.16
N LEU A 36 -4.87 5.15 9.17
CA LEU A 36 -5.49 6.17 10.03
C LEU A 36 -4.46 6.97 10.79
N LEU A 37 -3.44 6.32 11.33
CA LEU A 37 -2.38 6.97 12.10
C LEU A 37 -1.53 7.89 11.21
N GLY A 38 -1.29 7.55 9.94
CA GLY A 38 -0.64 8.43 8.98
C GLY A 38 -1.43 9.72 8.75
N VAL A 39 -2.76 9.64 8.62
CA VAL A 39 -3.63 10.83 8.53
C VAL A 39 -3.62 11.63 9.82
N VAL A 40 -3.69 10.96 10.97
CA VAL A 40 -3.61 11.63 12.30
C VAL A 40 -2.27 12.36 12.46
N LEU A 41 -1.18 11.75 12.03
CA LEU A 41 0.15 12.38 12.06
C LEU A 41 0.17 13.67 11.21
N LEU A 42 -0.31 13.60 9.97
CA LEU A 42 -0.35 14.77 9.09
C LEU A 42 -1.23 15.90 9.66
N LEU A 43 -2.45 15.56 10.09
CA LEU A 43 -3.34 16.54 10.70
C LEU A 43 -2.77 17.12 11.99
N GLY A 44 -2.10 16.31 12.78
CA GLY A 44 -1.48 16.77 14.02
C GLY A 44 -0.27 17.67 13.79
N VAL A 45 0.53 17.42 12.78
CA VAL A 45 1.61 18.33 12.35
C VAL A 45 1.03 19.68 11.90
N MET A 46 -0.08 19.66 11.13
CA MET A 46 -0.79 20.89 10.75
C MET A 46 -1.33 21.64 12.00
N PHE A 47 -1.87 20.92 12.95
CA PHE A 47 -2.36 21.50 14.21
C PHE A 47 -1.23 22.14 15.04
N LEU A 48 -0.04 21.52 15.09
CA LEU A 48 1.14 22.13 15.71
C LEU A 48 1.53 23.45 15.01
N CYS A 49 1.49 23.49 13.67
CA CYS A 49 1.70 24.71 12.90
C CYS A 49 0.71 25.82 13.28
N ASP A 50 -0.55 25.51 13.46
CA ASP A 50 -1.58 26.49 13.78
C ASP A 50 -1.43 27.06 15.20
N ILE A 51 -1.17 26.21 16.20
CA ILE A 51 -0.97 26.66 17.61
C ILE A 51 0.27 27.53 17.75
N THR A 52 1.34 27.22 17.01
CA THR A 52 2.61 27.95 17.10
C THR A 52 2.68 29.19 16.21
N GLY A 53 1.59 29.52 15.51
CA GLY A 53 1.51 30.73 14.69
C GLY A 53 2.37 30.67 13.43
N SER A 54 2.54 29.50 12.85
CA SER A 54 3.27 29.29 11.60
C SER A 54 2.64 30.06 10.45
N SER A 55 3.48 30.60 9.56
CA SER A 55 2.98 31.26 8.33
C SER A 55 2.23 30.25 7.44
N ARG A 56 1.24 30.74 6.69
CA ARG A 56 0.53 29.90 5.72
C ARG A 56 1.50 29.25 4.72
N HIS A 57 2.48 30.00 4.23
CA HIS A 57 3.47 29.50 3.29
C HIS A 57 4.32 28.35 3.89
N SER A 58 4.80 28.50 5.13
CA SER A 58 5.57 27.43 5.81
C SER A 58 4.76 26.14 5.99
N ARG A 59 3.48 26.27 6.32
CA ARG A 59 2.57 25.13 6.46
C ARG A 59 2.34 24.41 5.12
N GLU A 60 2.04 25.17 4.05
CA GLU A 60 1.83 24.62 2.72
C GLU A 60 3.11 23.93 2.20
N LEU A 61 4.28 24.53 2.43
CA LEU A 61 5.57 23.97 2.05
C LEU A 61 5.86 22.66 2.78
N LEU A 62 5.65 22.61 4.08
CA LEU A 62 5.85 21.42 4.89
C LEU A 62 4.95 20.25 4.43
N VAL A 63 3.66 20.54 4.20
CA VAL A 63 2.71 19.54 3.70
C VAL A 63 3.14 19.01 2.32
N CYS A 64 3.57 19.89 1.41
CA CYS A 64 4.10 19.48 0.11
C CYS A 64 5.34 18.60 0.27
N MET A 65 6.33 19.00 1.06
CA MET A 65 7.56 18.24 1.26
C MET A 65 7.27 16.83 1.82
N ILE A 66 6.43 16.72 2.85
CA ILE A 66 6.04 15.42 3.42
C ILE A 66 5.28 14.59 2.38
N THR A 67 4.31 15.16 1.66
CA THR A 67 3.49 14.45 0.68
C THR A 67 4.32 13.93 -0.48
N TYR A 68 5.21 14.75 -1.05
CA TYR A 68 6.09 14.34 -2.14
C TYR A 68 7.05 13.22 -1.71
N THR A 69 7.61 13.32 -0.49
CA THR A 69 8.50 12.29 0.05
C THR A 69 7.77 10.96 0.27
N LEU A 70 6.57 11.01 0.85
CA LEU A 70 5.71 9.83 1.02
C LEU A 70 5.33 9.19 -0.32
N LEU A 71 4.89 10.00 -1.28
CA LEU A 71 4.46 9.52 -2.58
C LEU A 71 5.61 8.88 -3.38
N ALA A 72 6.78 9.54 -3.38
CA ALA A 72 7.98 9.03 -4.04
C ALA A 72 8.42 7.70 -3.41
N SER A 73 8.49 7.61 -2.08
CA SER A 73 8.90 6.39 -1.37
C SER A 73 7.94 5.22 -1.61
N LEU A 74 6.62 5.46 -1.56
CA LEU A 74 5.59 4.45 -1.87
C LEU A 74 5.68 3.98 -3.32
N THR A 75 5.94 4.88 -4.27
CA THR A 75 6.05 4.52 -5.69
C THR A 75 7.27 3.65 -5.94
N VAL A 76 8.43 4.00 -5.38
CA VAL A 76 9.66 3.22 -5.52
C VAL A 76 9.51 1.83 -4.89
N THR A 77 8.97 1.75 -3.68
CA THR A 77 8.82 0.47 -2.97
C THR A 77 7.77 -0.44 -3.60
N SER A 78 6.74 0.11 -4.24
CA SER A 78 5.62 -0.65 -4.80
C SER A 78 6.02 -1.67 -5.87
N PHE A 79 7.11 -1.43 -6.60
CA PHE A 79 7.61 -2.35 -7.62
C PHE A 79 8.10 -3.67 -7.02
N LEU A 80 8.81 -3.63 -5.91
CA LEU A 80 9.37 -4.84 -5.29
C LEU A 80 8.47 -5.43 -4.19
N SER A 81 7.60 -4.65 -3.56
CA SER A 81 6.87 -5.07 -2.35
C SER A 81 6.08 -6.37 -2.52
N MET A 82 5.35 -6.53 -3.62
CA MET A 82 4.57 -7.75 -3.87
C MET A 82 5.45 -8.97 -4.15
N VAL A 83 6.58 -8.77 -4.87
CA VAL A 83 7.52 -9.85 -5.17
C VAL A 83 8.25 -10.29 -3.91
N VAL A 84 8.69 -9.33 -3.09
CA VAL A 84 9.32 -9.59 -1.80
C VAL A 84 8.37 -10.34 -0.86
N THR A 85 7.11 -9.91 -0.76
CA THR A 85 6.10 -10.62 0.03
C THR A 85 5.92 -12.07 -0.46
N ARG A 86 5.95 -12.30 -1.77
CA ARG A 86 5.88 -13.65 -2.34
C ARG A 86 7.13 -14.45 -2.01
N PHE A 87 8.32 -13.87 -2.20
CA PHE A 87 9.58 -14.49 -1.83
C PHE A 87 9.60 -14.96 -0.38
N ILE A 88 9.21 -14.08 0.55
CA ILE A 88 9.15 -14.42 1.98
C ILE A 88 8.19 -15.58 2.23
N ALA A 89 7.00 -15.55 1.62
CA ALA A 89 6.02 -16.61 1.78
C ALA A 89 6.56 -17.98 1.31
N ASP A 90 7.32 -18.00 0.21
CA ASP A 90 7.96 -19.20 -0.31
C ASP A 90 9.10 -19.67 0.60
N GLN A 91 9.97 -18.76 1.08
CA GLN A 91 11.05 -19.10 2.01
C GLN A 91 10.51 -19.62 3.37
N LEU A 92 9.40 -19.03 3.87
CA LEU A 92 8.73 -19.52 5.07
C LEU A 92 8.12 -20.93 4.88
N TYR A 93 7.63 -21.21 3.68
CA TYR A 93 7.09 -22.53 3.33
C TYR A 93 8.18 -23.59 3.22
N GLU A 94 9.34 -23.21 2.68
CA GLU A 94 10.54 -24.06 2.53
C GLU A 94 11.36 -24.17 3.84
N GLU A 95 10.93 -23.48 4.91
CA GLU A 95 11.64 -23.39 6.21
C GLU A 95 13.05 -22.78 6.11
N ASN A 96 13.33 -22.02 5.04
CA ASN A 96 14.60 -21.33 4.79
C ASN A 96 14.61 -19.93 5.42
N TYR A 97 14.62 -19.86 6.73
CA TYR A 97 14.56 -18.59 7.47
C TYR A 97 15.82 -17.73 7.33
N GLU A 98 16.96 -18.33 6.99
CA GLU A 98 18.25 -17.65 6.85
C GLU A 98 18.31 -16.71 5.65
N ALA A 99 17.48 -16.92 4.62
CA ALA A 99 17.42 -16.07 3.44
C ALA A 99 16.65 -14.74 3.65
N VAL A 100 15.90 -14.62 4.74
CA VAL A 100 14.96 -13.49 4.94
C VAL A 100 15.70 -12.18 5.26
N LEU A 101 16.58 -12.16 6.28
CA LEU A 101 17.30 -10.92 6.64
C LEU A 101 18.24 -10.42 5.54
N PRO A 102 19.06 -11.28 4.88
CA PRO A 102 19.87 -10.83 3.76
C PRO A 102 19.05 -10.21 2.63
N SER A 103 17.92 -10.83 2.26
CA SER A 103 17.04 -10.31 1.22
C SER A 103 16.41 -8.97 1.58
N PHE A 104 16.11 -8.72 2.86
CA PHE A 104 15.62 -7.44 3.36
C PHE A 104 16.64 -6.32 3.09
N TRP A 105 17.91 -6.54 3.44
CA TRP A 105 18.95 -5.54 3.20
C TRP A 105 19.27 -5.38 1.71
N GLY A 106 19.26 -6.48 0.94
CA GLY A 106 19.45 -6.44 -0.50
C GLY A 106 18.36 -5.65 -1.21
N SER A 107 17.09 -5.90 -0.90
CA SER A 107 15.95 -5.19 -1.49
C SER A 107 15.89 -3.73 -1.05
N SER A 108 16.12 -3.42 0.24
CA SER A 108 16.23 -2.05 0.74
C SER A 108 17.36 -1.28 0.06
N GLY A 109 18.53 -1.89 -0.09
CA GLY A 109 19.68 -1.28 -0.76
C GLY A 109 19.40 -0.94 -2.22
N LEU A 110 18.76 -1.84 -2.98
CA LEU A 110 18.36 -1.56 -4.37
C LEU A 110 17.32 -0.44 -4.46
N MET A 111 16.31 -0.46 -3.61
CA MET A 111 15.29 0.60 -3.57
C MET A 111 15.91 1.96 -3.18
N LEU A 112 16.84 1.98 -2.22
CA LEU A 112 17.55 3.20 -1.80
C LEU A 112 18.44 3.76 -2.92
N ILE A 113 19.15 2.90 -3.66
CA ILE A 113 20.00 3.35 -4.78
C ILE A 113 19.12 3.93 -5.90
N VAL A 114 18.16 3.15 -6.40
CA VAL A 114 17.30 3.58 -7.52
C VAL A 114 16.43 4.78 -7.11
N GLY A 115 15.74 4.67 -5.99
CA GLY A 115 14.86 5.72 -5.49
C GLY A 115 15.64 6.96 -5.06
N GLY A 116 16.79 6.80 -4.40
CA GLY A 116 17.65 7.89 -3.99
C GLY A 116 18.20 8.69 -5.17
N ILE A 117 18.57 8.04 -6.28
CA ILE A 117 18.97 8.75 -7.50
C ILE A 117 17.78 9.54 -8.06
N LEU A 118 16.62 8.92 -8.21
CA LEU A 118 15.44 9.57 -8.79
C LEU A 118 14.95 10.75 -7.92
N TYR A 119 14.81 10.51 -6.61
CA TYR A 119 14.34 11.53 -5.69
C TYR A 119 15.37 12.60 -5.42
N GLY A 120 16.67 12.25 -5.36
CA GLY A 120 17.77 13.20 -5.25
C GLY A 120 17.85 14.14 -6.44
N VAL A 121 17.70 13.64 -7.67
CA VAL A 121 17.60 14.48 -8.87
C VAL A 121 16.40 15.43 -8.77
N PHE A 122 15.23 14.94 -8.36
CA PHE A 122 14.08 15.82 -8.12
C PHE A 122 14.39 16.93 -7.11
N LEU A 123 15.00 16.60 -5.97
CA LEU A 123 15.33 17.57 -4.92
C LEU A 123 16.32 18.65 -5.40
N ILE A 124 17.32 18.30 -6.21
CA ILE A 124 18.28 19.25 -6.80
C ILE A 124 17.56 20.32 -7.63
N PHE A 125 16.54 19.93 -8.39
CA PHE A 125 15.77 20.85 -9.24
C PHE A 125 14.54 21.45 -8.56
N SER A 126 14.20 20.99 -7.35
CA SER A 126 12.95 21.36 -6.66
C SER A 126 12.91 22.80 -6.18
N GLY A 127 14.07 23.46 -6.03
CA GLY A 127 14.17 24.79 -5.41
C GLY A 127 14.02 24.77 -3.87
N ALA A 128 14.14 23.60 -3.23
CA ALA A 128 14.23 23.49 -1.78
C ALA A 128 15.53 24.11 -1.24
N GLY A 129 15.48 24.62 -0.01
CA GLY A 129 16.71 24.98 0.73
C GLY A 129 17.62 23.75 0.88
N LEU A 130 18.94 23.96 0.96
CA LEU A 130 19.90 22.85 1.11
C LEU A 130 19.57 21.97 2.32
N LEU A 131 19.20 22.57 3.45
CA LEU A 131 18.85 21.86 4.67
C LEU A 131 17.55 21.08 4.50
N ASP A 132 16.52 21.72 3.94
CA ASP A 132 15.22 21.07 3.69
C ASP A 132 15.35 19.91 2.72
N GLY A 133 16.14 20.09 1.65
CA GLY A 133 16.42 19.03 0.68
C GLY A 133 17.15 17.84 1.34
N PHE A 134 18.12 18.10 2.20
CA PHE A 134 18.83 17.05 2.93
C PHE A 134 17.91 16.32 3.91
N LEU A 135 17.05 17.03 4.65
CA LEU A 135 16.07 16.45 5.56
C LEU A 135 15.04 15.59 4.79
N CYS A 136 14.52 16.11 3.66
CA CYS A 136 13.61 15.33 2.81
C CYS A 136 14.27 14.06 2.25
N PHE A 137 15.56 14.12 1.87
CA PHE A 137 16.28 12.97 1.35
C PHE A 137 16.51 11.91 2.44
N GLY A 138 16.89 12.34 3.66
CA GLY A 138 17.02 11.44 4.82
C GLY A 138 15.69 10.77 5.16
N PHE A 139 14.62 11.57 5.25
CA PHE A 139 13.26 11.08 5.49
C PHE A 139 12.79 10.09 4.41
N PHE A 140 13.10 10.35 3.13
CA PHE A 140 12.85 9.41 2.05
C PHE A 140 13.54 8.06 2.27
N GLY A 141 14.82 8.06 2.70
CA GLY A 141 15.57 6.84 3.01
C GLY A 141 14.93 6.04 4.16
N GLU A 142 14.54 6.72 5.23
CA GLU A 142 13.83 6.10 6.37
C GLU A 142 12.51 5.45 5.93
N LEU A 143 11.74 6.14 5.09
CA LEU A 143 10.48 5.61 4.56
C LEU A 143 10.69 4.37 3.69
N ILE A 144 11.69 4.35 2.81
CA ILE A 144 12.01 3.17 1.98
C ILE A 144 12.25 1.93 2.87
N ILE A 145 13.10 2.08 3.89
CA ILE A 145 13.42 0.97 4.81
C ILE A 145 12.16 0.54 5.59
N THR A 146 11.38 1.50 6.08
CA THR A 146 10.14 1.25 6.83
C THR A 146 9.10 0.51 5.99
N TRP A 147 8.79 0.99 4.77
CA TRP A 147 7.81 0.33 3.89
C TRP A 147 8.25 -1.08 3.50
N ASN A 148 9.56 -1.27 3.27
CA ASN A 148 10.10 -2.59 3.00
C ASN A 148 9.98 -3.49 4.24
N ALA A 149 10.39 -3.04 5.43
CA ALA A 149 10.23 -3.79 6.68
C ALA A 149 8.78 -4.18 6.96
N MET A 150 7.83 -3.26 6.74
CA MET A 150 6.40 -3.54 6.86
C MET A 150 5.94 -4.64 5.89
N SER A 151 6.49 -4.71 4.67
CA SER A 151 6.18 -5.79 3.72
C SER A 151 6.60 -7.16 4.26
N TYR A 152 7.77 -7.23 4.91
CA TYR A 152 8.26 -8.44 5.58
C TYR A 152 7.40 -8.80 6.80
N LEU A 153 7.12 -7.84 7.68
CA LEU A 153 6.29 -8.05 8.88
C LEU A 153 4.84 -8.43 8.51
N THR A 154 4.32 -7.88 7.42
CA THR A 154 2.98 -8.26 6.90
C THR A 154 2.96 -9.71 6.41
N ALA A 155 4.03 -10.20 5.79
CA ALA A 155 4.13 -11.59 5.33
C ALA A 155 4.09 -12.59 6.50
N ILE A 156 4.70 -12.24 7.64
CA ILE A 156 4.60 -13.02 8.90
C ILE A 156 3.35 -12.68 9.72
N LYS A 157 2.56 -11.70 9.27
CA LYS A 157 1.30 -11.26 9.87
C LYS A 157 1.46 -10.61 11.27
N ASP A 158 2.57 -9.94 11.53
CA ASP A 158 2.78 -9.16 12.76
C ASP A 158 2.26 -7.72 12.61
N TYR A 159 0.96 -7.59 12.47
CA TYR A 159 0.30 -6.27 12.37
C TYR A 159 0.28 -5.51 13.69
N ARG A 160 0.42 -6.21 14.83
CA ARG A 160 0.49 -5.56 16.15
C ARG A 160 1.82 -4.81 16.29
N GLY A 161 2.93 -5.43 15.89
CA GLY A 161 4.24 -4.80 15.89
C GLY A 161 4.23 -3.52 15.07
N ILE A 162 3.73 -3.60 13.82
CA ILE A 162 3.57 -2.44 12.92
C ILE A 162 2.70 -1.34 13.56
N LEU A 163 1.55 -1.69 14.15
CA LEU A 163 0.67 -0.72 14.79
C LEU A 163 1.34 0.01 15.96
N LEU A 164 2.04 -0.72 16.81
CA LEU A 164 2.77 -0.14 17.96
C LEU A 164 3.91 0.76 17.49
N ALA A 165 4.63 0.38 16.43
CA ALA A 165 5.67 1.21 15.81
C ALA A 165 5.10 2.54 15.31
N PHE A 166 3.93 2.54 14.65
CA PHE A 166 3.23 3.75 14.23
C PHE A 166 2.81 4.63 15.40
N ILE A 167 2.23 4.05 16.45
CA ILE A 167 1.84 4.81 17.65
C ILE A 167 3.09 5.46 18.28
N ALA A 168 4.19 4.72 18.40
CA ALA A 168 5.44 5.26 18.91
C ALA A 168 5.95 6.42 18.03
N ALA A 169 5.92 6.26 16.70
CA ALA A 169 6.30 7.30 15.76
C ALA A 169 5.49 8.60 15.97
N ILE A 170 4.18 8.50 16.10
CA ILE A 170 3.30 9.65 16.33
C ILE A 170 3.66 10.36 17.64
N VAL A 171 3.76 9.61 18.73
CA VAL A 171 4.08 10.19 20.05
C VAL A 171 5.43 10.89 20.00
N VAL A 172 6.45 10.27 19.41
CA VAL A 172 7.78 10.84 19.27
C VAL A 172 7.76 12.08 18.37
N THR A 173 7.06 12.02 17.23
CA THR A 173 6.93 13.19 16.32
C THR A 173 6.34 14.39 17.05
N PHE A 174 5.24 14.20 17.82
CA PHE A 174 4.62 15.30 18.54
C PHE A 174 5.49 15.86 19.67
N LEU A 175 6.13 14.99 20.44
CA LEU A 175 7.04 15.43 21.51
C LEU A 175 8.25 16.19 20.95
N THR A 176 8.90 15.63 19.93
CA THR A 176 10.06 16.24 19.28
C THR A 176 9.68 17.55 18.60
N GLY A 177 8.56 17.57 17.87
CA GLY A 177 8.05 18.77 17.20
C GLY A 177 7.75 19.89 18.18
N TRP A 178 7.07 19.58 19.29
CA TRP A 178 6.80 20.56 20.36
C TRP A 178 8.08 21.12 20.96
N ILE A 179 9.05 20.26 21.30
CA ILE A 179 10.32 20.68 21.89
C ILE A 179 11.10 21.58 20.90
N LEU A 180 11.22 21.16 19.63
CA LEU A 180 11.99 21.93 18.64
C LEU A 180 11.35 23.30 18.35
N LEU A 181 10.03 23.39 18.29
CA LEU A 181 9.32 24.66 18.10
C LEU A 181 9.54 25.60 19.27
N MET A 182 9.65 25.09 20.50
CA MET A 182 9.96 25.89 21.69
C MET A 182 11.40 26.42 21.71
N THR A 183 12.33 25.79 20.98
CA THR A 183 13.73 26.28 20.87
C THR A 183 13.90 27.41 19.84
N GLY A 184 12.84 27.78 19.11
CA GLY A 184 12.87 28.86 18.12
C GLY A 184 13.46 28.47 16.76
N ILE A 185 13.57 27.18 16.47
CA ILE A 185 13.95 26.68 15.14
C ILE A 185 12.80 27.01 14.17
N PRO A 186 13.11 27.37 12.89
CA PRO A 186 12.06 27.65 11.91
C PRO A 186 11.09 26.46 11.76
N HIS A 187 9.80 26.75 11.57
CA HIS A 187 8.73 25.77 11.66
C HIS A 187 8.88 24.61 10.66
N VAL A 188 9.35 24.86 9.44
CA VAL A 188 9.50 23.83 8.41
C VAL A 188 10.56 22.82 8.82
N GLU A 189 11.76 23.28 9.16
CA GLU A 189 12.87 22.43 9.57
C GLU A 189 12.55 21.69 10.88
N ALA A 190 11.98 22.38 11.88
CA ALA A 190 11.63 21.77 13.16
C ALA A 190 10.67 20.59 12.99
N LEU A 191 9.65 20.77 12.16
CA LEU A 191 8.64 19.73 11.95
C LEU A 191 9.08 18.64 10.95
N LEU A 192 9.93 18.96 9.96
CA LEU A 192 10.58 17.94 9.13
C LEU A 192 11.49 17.04 9.98
N ILE A 193 12.33 17.63 10.86
CA ILE A 193 13.16 16.87 11.79
C ILE A 193 12.27 16.00 12.71
N ALA A 194 11.18 16.56 13.24
CA ALA A 194 10.28 15.83 14.13
C ALA A 194 9.64 14.60 13.44
N VAL A 195 9.20 14.78 12.19
CA VAL A 195 8.63 13.68 11.39
C VAL A 195 9.70 12.63 11.08
N SER A 196 10.91 13.04 10.67
CA SER A 196 12.03 12.11 10.45
C SER A 196 12.40 11.35 11.72
N VAL A 197 12.52 12.00 12.88
CA VAL A 197 12.80 11.32 14.14
C VAL A 197 11.71 10.30 14.49
N GLY A 198 10.44 10.65 14.28
CA GLY A 198 9.32 9.74 14.50
C GLY A 198 9.36 8.51 13.59
N TYR A 199 9.53 8.70 12.28
CA TYR A 199 9.67 7.59 11.33
C TYR A 199 10.99 6.83 11.51
N GLY A 200 12.06 7.49 11.92
CA GLY A 200 13.31 6.84 12.32
C GLY A 200 13.12 5.86 13.49
N VAL A 201 12.33 6.25 14.51
CA VAL A 201 11.93 5.34 15.61
C VAL A 201 11.12 4.16 15.09
N MET A 202 10.16 4.40 14.17
CA MET A 202 9.39 3.35 13.54
C MET A 202 10.28 2.39 12.75
N MET A 203 11.19 2.92 11.94
CA MET A 203 12.16 2.16 11.17
C MET A 203 13.00 1.23 12.07
N VAL A 204 13.58 1.77 13.14
CA VAL A 204 14.37 0.99 14.10
C VAL A 204 13.52 -0.08 14.78
N TRP A 205 12.29 0.25 15.14
CA TRP A 205 11.34 -0.71 15.75
C TRP A 205 11.04 -1.88 14.80
N ASP A 206 10.63 -1.58 13.56
CA ASP A 206 10.26 -2.60 12.57
C ASP A 206 11.46 -3.48 12.19
N VAL A 207 12.64 -2.88 12.00
CA VAL A 207 13.88 -3.63 11.75
C VAL A 207 14.26 -4.51 12.96
N THR A 208 14.11 -4.01 14.19
CA THR A 208 14.37 -4.80 15.40
C THR A 208 13.44 -6.01 15.49
N LEU A 209 12.17 -5.86 15.15
CA LEU A 209 11.22 -6.97 15.08
C LEU A 209 11.67 -8.04 14.06
N LEU A 210 12.16 -7.62 12.88
CA LEU A 210 12.69 -8.57 11.89
C LEU A 210 13.86 -9.39 12.42
N TYR A 211 14.80 -8.74 13.13
CA TYR A 211 15.91 -9.44 13.77
C TYR A 211 15.49 -10.38 14.91
N GLN A 212 14.36 -10.11 15.57
CA GLN A 212 13.80 -11.02 16.58
C GLN A 212 13.14 -12.26 15.96
N TYR A 213 12.54 -12.10 14.76
CA TYR A 213 11.85 -13.20 14.08
C TYR A 213 12.78 -14.10 13.26
N PHE A 214 13.85 -13.55 12.71
CA PHE A 214 14.69 -14.25 11.74
C PHE A 214 16.15 -14.31 12.18
N PRO A 215 16.80 -15.47 12.00
CA PRO A 215 18.23 -15.60 12.25
C PRO A 215 19.02 -14.86 11.18
N SER A 216 20.22 -14.41 11.53
CA SER A 216 21.21 -13.95 10.54
C SER A 216 21.74 -15.15 9.76
N GLY A 217 21.60 -15.13 8.44
CA GLY A 217 22.05 -16.21 7.56
C GLY A 217 23.15 -15.77 6.60
N ASN A 218 23.86 -16.75 6.04
CA ASN A 218 24.89 -16.53 5.03
C ASN A 218 24.40 -16.66 3.57
N VAL A 219 23.09 -16.49 3.35
CA VAL A 219 22.50 -16.52 2.01
C VAL A 219 22.76 -15.17 1.33
N SER A 220 22.93 -15.17 0.02
CA SER A 220 23.10 -13.94 -0.75
C SER A 220 21.96 -12.94 -0.54
N ALA A 221 22.31 -11.68 -0.32
CA ALA A 221 21.36 -10.58 -0.16
C ALA A 221 20.51 -10.34 -1.43
N PHE A 222 21.00 -10.78 -2.60
CA PHE A 222 20.33 -10.58 -3.89
C PHE A 222 19.63 -11.84 -4.41
N PHE A 223 19.57 -12.89 -3.63
CA PHE A 223 18.90 -14.15 -3.99
C PHE A 223 17.43 -13.94 -4.41
N PHE A 224 16.72 -13.00 -3.83
CA PHE A 224 15.32 -12.67 -4.15
C PHE A 224 15.13 -12.16 -5.58
N LEU A 225 16.17 -11.68 -6.27
CA LEU A 225 16.05 -11.16 -7.64
C LEU A 225 15.60 -12.24 -8.64
N ARG A 226 15.82 -13.51 -8.34
CA ARG A 226 15.29 -14.63 -9.13
C ARG A 226 13.75 -14.63 -9.11
N TRP A 227 13.14 -14.27 -8.00
CA TRP A 227 11.67 -14.11 -7.89
C TRP A 227 11.15 -12.94 -8.71
N VAL A 228 11.95 -11.89 -8.91
CA VAL A 228 11.55 -10.77 -9.80
C VAL A 228 11.39 -11.26 -11.23
N ASP A 229 12.34 -12.04 -11.76
CA ASP A 229 12.22 -12.61 -13.11
C ASP A 229 11.05 -13.62 -13.23
N GLN A 230 10.85 -14.43 -12.21
CA GLN A 230 9.78 -15.42 -12.18
C GLN A 230 8.38 -14.79 -12.05
N PHE A 231 8.26 -13.75 -11.23
CA PHE A 231 7.00 -13.07 -10.92
C PHE A 231 6.98 -11.61 -11.41
N LEU A 232 7.58 -11.32 -12.54
CA LEU A 232 7.60 -9.97 -13.12
C LEU A 232 6.20 -9.33 -13.27
N PRO A 233 5.13 -10.09 -13.65
CA PRO A 233 3.78 -9.55 -13.64
C PRO A 233 3.33 -9.04 -12.27
N LEU A 234 3.80 -9.64 -11.17
CA LEU A 234 3.48 -9.23 -9.82
C LEU A 234 4.16 -7.90 -9.44
N ALA A 235 5.43 -7.72 -9.85
CA ALA A 235 6.16 -6.46 -9.68
C ALA A 235 5.42 -5.28 -10.33
N PHE A 236 5.03 -5.44 -11.60
CA PHE A 236 4.27 -4.41 -12.31
C PHE A 236 2.85 -4.24 -11.76
N THR A 237 2.20 -5.28 -11.23
CA THR A 237 0.90 -5.16 -10.58
C THR A 237 0.98 -4.20 -9.39
N GLY A 238 1.98 -4.36 -8.53
CA GLY A 238 2.19 -3.45 -7.39
C GLY A 238 2.43 -2.01 -7.82
N LEU A 239 3.30 -1.80 -8.81
CA LEU A 239 3.58 -0.47 -9.36
C LEU A 239 2.33 0.17 -9.99
N PHE A 240 1.57 -0.57 -10.80
CA PHE A 240 0.39 -0.03 -11.48
C PHE A 240 -0.76 0.29 -10.53
N ILE A 241 -0.96 -0.48 -9.46
CA ILE A 241 -1.93 -0.13 -8.41
C ILE A 241 -1.55 1.20 -7.77
N ASN A 242 -0.27 1.39 -7.46
CA ASN A 242 0.22 2.62 -6.83
C ASN A 242 0.07 3.83 -7.78
N ILE A 243 0.51 3.67 -9.05
CA ILE A 243 0.33 4.72 -10.08
C ILE A 243 -1.16 5.05 -10.24
N GLY A 244 -2.03 4.06 -10.40
CA GLY A 244 -3.46 4.30 -10.58
C GLY A 244 -4.10 5.03 -9.40
N LEU A 245 -3.62 4.78 -8.18
CA LEU A 245 -4.13 5.42 -6.97
C LEU A 245 -3.70 6.89 -6.85
N PHE A 246 -2.50 7.24 -7.30
CA PHE A 246 -1.91 8.57 -7.08
C PHE A 246 -1.78 9.43 -8.34
N ALA A 247 -1.88 8.85 -9.53
CA ALA A 247 -1.70 9.61 -10.79
C ALA A 247 -2.64 10.80 -10.90
N HIS A 248 -3.88 10.67 -10.46
CA HIS A 248 -4.84 11.77 -10.53
C HIS A 248 -4.43 12.97 -9.66
N LEU A 249 -3.76 12.76 -8.52
CA LEU A 249 -3.22 13.85 -7.68
C LEU A 249 -2.10 14.59 -8.43
N VAL A 250 -1.11 13.81 -8.91
CA VAL A 250 0.05 14.38 -9.62
C VAL A 250 -0.37 15.15 -10.89
N ILE A 251 -1.35 14.63 -11.62
CA ILE A 251 -1.88 15.29 -12.83
C ILE A 251 -2.59 16.61 -12.46
N MET A 252 -3.36 16.62 -11.34
CA MET A 252 -4.01 17.86 -10.87
C MET A 252 -3.00 18.91 -10.41
N TRP A 253 -1.83 18.51 -9.89
CA TRP A 253 -0.74 19.44 -9.57
C TRP A 253 -0.14 20.13 -10.80
N MET A 254 -0.31 19.57 -11.99
CA MET A 254 0.10 20.16 -13.26
C MET A 254 -1.05 20.92 -13.97
N GLY A 255 -2.26 20.85 -13.42
CA GLY A 255 -3.47 21.41 -14.01
C GLY A 255 -3.82 22.82 -13.52
N PRO A 256 -4.99 23.35 -13.91
CA PRO A 256 -5.44 24.69 -13.55
C PRO A 256 -5.72 24.92 -12.06
N LEU A 257 -5.85 23.85 -11.26
CA LEU A 257 -6.02 23.93 -9.79
C LEU A 257 -4.68 24.02 -9.05
N GLN A 258 -3.56 24.10 -9.78
CA GLN A 258 -2.23 24.17 -9.21
C GLN A 258 -2.04 25.41 -8.34
N VAL A 259 -1.56 25.19 -7.13
CA VAL A 259 -1.03 26.22 -6.23
C VAL A 259 0.48 26.02 -6.12
N LYS A 260 1.25 26.98 -6.60
CA LYS A 260 2.72 26.98 -6.48
C LYS A 260 3.10 27.41 -5.07
N VAL A 261 3.82 26.57 -4.37
CA VAL A 261 4.32 26.86 -3.04
C VAL A 261 5.76 27.34 -3.12
N GLN A 262 6.68 26.48 -3.59
CA GLN A 262 8.10 26.86 -3.77
C GLN A 262 8.74 25.97 -4.86
N GLY A 263 9.31 26.58 -5.87
CA GLY A 263 10.01 25.86 -6.94
C GLY A 263 9.12 24.82 -7.64
N LEU A 264 9.50 23.53 -7.53
CA LEU A 264 8.71 22.41 -8.05
C LEU A 264 7.70 21.86 -7.03
N PHE A 265 7.72 22.34 -5.79
CA PHE A 265 6.69 21.96 -4.81
C PHE A 265 5.39 22.70 -5.12
N VAL A 266 4.45 21.92 -5.60
CA VAL A 266 3.13 22.39 -6.02
C VAL A 266 2.07 21.47 -5.43
N GLY A 267 0.87 21.96 -5.22
CA GLY A 267 -0.26 21.19 -4.76
C GLY A 267 -1.55 21.62 -5.44
N ALA A 268 -2.61 20.88 -5.24
CA ALA A 268 -3.96 21.24 -5.66
C ALA A 268 -4.95 21.08 -4.50
N PRO A 269 -4.89 21.96 -3.47
CA PRO A 269 -5.65 21.78 -2.23
C PRO A 269 -7.16 21.57 -2.46
N TYR A 270 -7.73 22.21 -3.47
CA TYR A 270 -9.14 22.04 -3.83
C TYR A 270 -9.49 20.60 -4.25
N HIS A 271 -8.50 19.83 -4.73
CA HIS A 271 -8.66 18.43 -5.10
C HIS A 271 -8.05 17.48 -4.08
N ASP A 272 -6.87 17.81 -3.51
CA ASP A 272 -6.09 16.92 -2.64
C ASP A 272 -6.80 16.66 -1.30
N VAL A 273 -7.40 17.72 -0.70
CA VAL A 273 -8.12 17.59 0.59
C VAL A 273 -9.36 16.71 0.44
N PRO A 274 -10.26 16.95 -0.52
CA PRO A 274 -11.37 16.03 -0.80
C PRO A 274 -10.92 14.60 -1.10
N ALA A 275 -9.82 14.42 -1.85
CA ALA A 275 -9.29 13.12 -2.19
C ALA A 275 -8.80 12.35 -0.95
N LEU A 276 -8.08 13.02 -0.03
CA LEU A 276 -7.62 12.42 1.22
C LEU A 276 -8.79 11.92 2.07
N ILE A 277 -9.85 12.74 2.20
CA ILE A 277 -11.01 12.37 3.01
C ILE A 277 -11.81 11.25 2.34
N ALA A 278 -12.02 11.34 1.02
CA ALA A 278 -12.72 10.32 0.27
C ALA A 278 -11.98 8.97 0.29
N PHE A 279 -10.65 8.99 0.28
CA PHE A 279 -9.83 7.79 0.39
C PHE A 279 -10.10 7.00 1.69
N LEU A 280 -10.41 7.66 2.79
CA LEU A 280 -10.74 6.99 4.05
C LEU A 280 -11.98 6.08 3.96
N THR A 281 -12.82 6.26 2.95
CA THR A 281 -14.01 5.40 2.77
C THR A 281 -13.67 3.94 2.44
N ILE A 282 -12.46 3.68 1.94
CA ILE A 282 -12.01 2.30 1.63
C ILE A 282 -11.76 1.45 2.88
N LEU A 283 -11.58 2.08 4.05
CA LEU A 283 -11.25 1.39 5.30
C LEU A 283 -12.23 0.28 5.63
N VAL A 284 -13.52 0.51 5.42
CA VAL A 284 -14.57 -0.48 5.68
C VAL A 284 -14.39 -1.72 4.81
N THR A 285 -14.10 -1.53 3.51
CA THR A 285 -13.85 -2.65 2.60
C THR A 285 -12.54 -3.36 2.95
N THR A 286 -11.49 -2.66 3.32
CA THR A 286 -10.21 -3.25 3.73
C THR A 286 -10.38 -4.18 4.93
N VAL A 287 -11.08 -3.71 5.98
CA VAL A 287 -11.39 -4.54 7.15
C VAL A 287 -12.28 -5.73 6.79
N ASN A 288 -13.34 -5.48 6.00
CA ASN A 288 -14.25 -6.54 5.60
C ASN A 288 -13.56 -7.60 4.74
N PHE A 289 -12.64 -7.20 3.84
CA PHE A 289 -11.88 -8.12 3.01
C PHE A 289 -11.08 -9.10 3.85
N VAL A 290 -10.33 -8.61 4.84
CA VAL A 290 -9.52 -9.49 5.71
C VAL A 290 -10.42 -10.47 6.45
N VAL A 291 -11.54 -10.03 7.00
CA VAL A 291 -12.49 -10.90 7.70
C VAL A 291 -13.12 -11.92 6.73
N SER A 292 -13.63 -11.46 5.59
CA SER A 292 -14.28 -12.31 4.59
C SER A 292 -13.33 -13.36 4.02
N VAL A 293 -12.12 -12.97 3.66
CA VAL A 293 -11.16 -13.88 3.04
C VAL A 293 -10.58 -14.85 4.06
N GLU A 294 -10.07 -14.37 5.19
CA GLU A 294 -9.37 -15.23 6.16
C GLU A 294 -10.32 -16.13 6.96
N VAL A 295 -11.53 -15.65 7.30
CA VAL A 295 -12.46 -16.41 8.14
C VAL A 295 -13.39 -17.30 7.32
N ASN A 296 -13.96 -16.78 6.22
CA ASN A 296 -15.03 -17.47 5.49
C ASN A 296 -14.53 -18.17 4.22
N PHE A 297 -13.70 -17.49 3.40
CA PHE A 297 -13.28 -18.01 2.11
C PHE A 297 -12.09 -18.98 2.23
N TYR A 298 -11.03 -18.62 2.95
CA TYR A 298 -9.79 -19.39 3.03
C TYR A 298 -9.99 -20.86 3.46
N PRO A 299 -10.85 -21.21 4.43
CA PRO A 299 -11.10 -22.62 4.78
C PRO A 299 -11.68 -23.44 3.60
N LYS A 300 -12.56 -22.84 2.79
CA LYS A 300 -13.14 -23.51 1.62
C LYS A 300 -12.13 -23.61 0.47
N TYR A 301 -11.32 -22.56 0.26
CA TYR A 301 -10.21 -22.55 -0.66
C TYR A 301 -9.20 -23.66 -0.32
N ARG A 302 -8.75 -23.73 0.92
CA ARG A 302 -7.82 -24.77 1.38
C ARG A 302 -8.37 -26.18 1.20
N ASN A 303 -9.65 -26.42 1.55
CA ASN A 303 -10.29 -27.71 1.35
C ASN A 303 -10.35 -28.11 -0.13
N TYR A 304 -10.66 -27.16 -1.02
CA TYR A 304 -10.69 -27.43 -2.46
C TYR A 304 -9.31 -27.83 -3.01
N TYR A 305 -8.26 -27.08 -2.65
CA TYR A 305 -6.91 -27.35 -3.13
C TYR A 305 -6.28 -28.60 -2.49
N SER A 306 -6.58 -28.91 -1.22
CA SER A 306 -6.12 -30.15 -0.59
C SER A 306 -6.67 -31.39 -1.29
N LEU A 307 -7.91 -31.37 -1.75
CA LEU A 307 -8.49 -32.49 -2.48
C LEU A 307 -7.80 -32.76 -3.84
N PHE A 308 -7.25 -31.72 -4.48
CA PHE A 308 -6.41 -31.91 -5.67
C PHE A 308 -5.06 -32.54 -5.34
N ASN A 309 -4.43 -32.14 -4.24
CA ASN A 309 -3.10 -32.63 -3.85
C ASN A 309 -3.18 -34.03 -3.25
N ASP A 310 -4.23 -34.35 -2.48
CA ASP A 310 -4.40 -35.58 -1.69
C ASP A 310 -5.20 -36.66 -2.44
N LYS A 311 -5.30 -36.57 -3.77
CA LYS A 311 -5.99 -37.53 -4.66
C LYS A 311 -7.48 -37.73 -4.30
N GLY A 312 -8.18 -36.64 -4.00
CA GLY A 312 -9.63 -36.66 -3.77
C GLY A 312 -10.42 -37.21 -4.96
N ALA A 313 -11.61 -37.78 -4.71
CA ALA A 313 -12.50 -38.22 -5.78
C ALA A 313 -13.00 -37.01 -6.61
N ILE A 314 -13.17 -37.18 -7.91
CA ILE A 314 -13.62 -36.09 -8.83
C ILE A 314 -14.93 -35.48 -8.37
N GLY A 315 -15.84 -36.29 -7.79
CA GLY A 315 -17.10 -35.81 -7.21
C GLY A 315 -16.90 -34.84 -6.07
N ASP A 316 -16.00 -35.16 -5.15
CA ASP A 316 -15.68 -34.34 -3.98
C ASP A 316 -14.99 -33.04 -4.38
N ILE A 317 -14.06 -33.08 -5.35
CA ILE A 317 -13.41 -31.89 -5.92
C ILE A 317 -14.46 -30.95 -6.53
N LYS A 318 -15.38 -31.48 -7.34
CA LYS A 318 -16.46 -30.67 -7.94
C LYS A 318 -17.38 -30.07 -6.89
N GLN A 319 -17.73 -30.82 -5.85
CA GLN A 319 -18.57 -30.33 -4.76
C GLN A 319 -17.86 -29.24 -3.96
N ALA A 320 -16.60 -29.46 -3.55
CA ALA A 320 -15.80 -28.47 -2.84
C ALA A 320 -15.59 -27.18 -3.66
N GLY A 321 -15.38 -27.31 -4.98
CA GLY A 321 -15.29 -26.16 -5.88
C GLY A 321 -16.59 -25.34 -5.94
N LYS A 322 -17.76 -25.99 -6.02
CA LYS A 322 -19.06 -25.31 -5.98
C LYS A 322 -19.28 -24.58 -4.65
N GLU A 323 -18.93 -25.20 -3.52
CA GLU A 323 -19.05 -24.59 -2.20
C GLU A 323 -18.12 -23.39 -2.06
N MET A 324 -16.87 -23.51 -2.50
CA MET A 324 -15.88 -22.42 -2.48
C MET A 324 -16.37 -21.23 -3.30
N LEU A 325 -16.82 -21.44 -4.54
CA LEU A 325 -17.32 -20.37 -5.41
C LEU A 325 -18.63 -19.75 -4.88
N LYS A 326 -19.50 -20.55 -4.24
CA LYS A 326 -20.70 -20.02 -3.58
C LYS A 326 -20.34 -19.05 -2.45
N VAL A 327 -19.39 -19.43 -1.61
CA VAL A 327 -18.90 -18.54 -0.51
C VAL A 327 -18.23 -17.31 -1.10
N LEU A 328 -17.35 -17.45 -2.10
CA LEU A 328 -16.72 -16.33 -2.78
C LEU A 328 -17.74 -15.30 -3.30
N ASN A 329 -18.72 -15.76 -4.05
CA ASN A 329 -19.76 -14.88 -4.62
C ASN A 329 -20.60 -14.19 -3.53
N MET A 330 -20.89 -14.89 -2.43
CA MET A 330 -21.63 -14.32 -1.30
C MET A 330 -20.81 -13.22 -0.61
N GLU A 331 -19.55 -13.49 -0.31
CA GLU A 331 -18.66 -12.54 0.36
C GLU A 331 -18.38 -11.31 -0.51
N LEU A 332 -18.18 -11.47 -1.82
CA LEU A 332 -18.04 -10.36 -2.76
C LEU A 332 -19.28 -9.46 -2.81
N LYS A 333 -20.47 -10.06 -2.86
CA LYS A 333 -21.73 -9.31 -2.81
C LYS A 333 -21.88 -8.52 -1.51
N TYR A 334 -21.55 -9.13 -0.36
CA TYR A 334 -21.60 -8.45 0.92
C TYR A 334 -20.56 -7.33 1.01
N THR A 335 -19.36 -7.54 0.49
CA THR A 335 -18.31 -6.50 0.45
C THR A 335 -18.75 -5.32 -0.41
N ALA A 336 -19.26 -5.58 -1.61
CA ALA A 336 -19.79 -4.54 -2.50
C ALA A 336 -20.97 -3.78 -1.88
N LEU A 337 -21.90 -4.48 -1.24
CA LEU A 337 -23.06 -3.85 -0.59
C LEU A 337 -22.62 -2.99 0.61
N LYS A 338 -21.73 -3.48 1.45
CA LYS A 338 -21.20 -2.72 2.58
C LYS A 338 -20.46 -1.45 2.11
N GLN A 339 -19.64 -1.56 1.04
CA GLN A 339 -18.96 -0.39 0.48
C GLN A 339 -19.95 0.61 -0.11
N LEU A 340 -20.97 0.14 -0.84
CA LEU A 340 -22.02 1.01 -1.38
C LEU A 340 -22.72 1.79 -0.27
N LEU A 341 -23.13 1.10 0.80
CA LEU A 341 -23.79 1.72 1.97
C LEU A 341 -22.85 2.71 2.65
N THR A 342 -21.58 2.37 2.84
CA THR A 342 -20.58 3.26 3.42
C THR A 342 -20.39 4.51 2.57
N THR A 343 -20.22 4.34 1.25
CA THR A 343 -20.08 5.45 0.30
C THR A 343 -21.30 6.37 0.33
N ALA A 344 -22.51 5.80 0.30
CA ALA A 344 -23.75 6.57 0.35
C ALA A 344 -23.88 7.34 1.69
N LEU A 345 -23.55 6.70 2.82
CA LEU A 345 -23.59 7.32 4.13
C LEU A 345 -22.57 8.46 4.24
N VAL A 346 -21.34 8.22 3.80
CA VAL A 346 -20.27 9.23 3.86
C VAL A 346 -20.58 10.41 2.95
N ILE A 347 -21.15 10.21 1.77
CA ILE A 347 -21.60 11.31 0.90
C ILE A 347 -22.73 12.10 1.56
N SER A 348 -23.70 11.44 2.18
CA SER A 348 -24.86 12.09 2.76
C SER A 348 -24.55 12.87 4.03
N VAL A 349 -23.69 12.33 4.89
CA VAL A 349 -23.36 12.93 6.21
C VAL A 349 -22.07 13.73 6.11
N GLY A 350 -21.12 13.29 5.29
CA GLY A 350 -19.79 13.88 5.18
C GLY A 350 -19.82 15.31 4.67
N GLY A 351 -20.65 15.64 3.67
CA GLY A 351 -20.81 17.00 3.18
C GLY A 351 -21.18 17.97 4.32
N ILE A 352 -22.18 17.62 5.11
CA ILE A 352 -22.63 18.43 6.26
C ILE A 352 -21.51 18.58 7.30
N LEU A 353 -20.80 17.50 7.64
CA LEU A 353 -19.70 17.55 8.61
C LEU A 353 -18.52 18.40 8.12
N LEU A 354 -18.20 18.34 6.84
CA LEU A 354 -17.06 19.07 6.25
C LEU A 354 -17.29 20.58 6.20
N GLU A 355 -18.53 21.05 6.10
CA GLU A 355 -18.88 22.48 6.21
C GLU A 355 -18.55 23.06 7.59
N TYR A 356 -18.65 22.26 8.66
CA TYR A 356 -18.33 22.68 10.03
C TYR A 356 -16.85 22.60 10.40
N LEU A 357 -16.04 21.90 9.57
CA LEU A 357 -14.61 21.79 9.81
C LEU A 357 -13.86 23.00 9.21
N PRO A 358 -12.84 23.54 9.89
CA PRO A 358 -12.05 24.67 9.40
C PRO A 358 -11.09 24.29 8.25
N LEU A 359 -11.57 23.52 7.27
CA LEU A 359 -10.81 23.05 6.11
C LEU A 359 -11.01 23.90 4.86
N GLY A 360 -11.82 24.97 4.94
CA GLY A 360 -12.11 25.87 3.82
C GLY A 360 -12.91 25.18 2.70
N PHE A 361 -13.75 24.21 3.02
CA PHE A 361 -14.60 23.51 2.05
C PHE A 361 -15.54 24.47 1.34
N ASN A 362 -15.66 24.34 0.04
CA ASN A 362 -16.57 25.07 -0.83
C ASN A 362 -17.34 24.11 -1.74
N ASP A 363 -18.32 24.60 -2.49
CA ASP A 363 -19.17 23.78 -3.38
C ASP A 363 -18.36 22.95 -4.39
N LEU A 364 -17.22 23.46 -4.88
CA LEU A 364 -16.36 22.75 -5.81
C LEU A 364 -15.68 21.56 -5.12
N MET A 365 -15.15 21.78 -3.92
CA MET A 365 -14.51 20.71 -3.12
C MET A 365 -15.53 19.65 -2.71
N GLU A 366 -16.76 20.05 -2.40
CA GLU A 366 -17.85 19.13 -2.11
C GLU A 366 -18.21 18.26 -3.33
N GLY A 367 -18.26 18.85 -4.51
CA GLY A 367 -18.46 18.14 -5.76
C GLY A 367 -17.36 17.09 -6.00
N TYR A 368 -16.10 17.46 -5.80
CA TYR A 368 -14.97 16.52 -5.88
C TYR A 368 -15.07 15.42 -4.82
N PHE A 369 -15.36 15.78 -3.57
CA PHE A 369 -15.51 14.80 -2.49
C PHE A 369 -16.55 13.73 -2.83
N ARG A 370 -17.74 14.14 -3.27
CA ARG A 370 -18.82 13.21 -3.65
C ARG A 370 -18.39 12.28 -4.78
N THR A 371 -17.78 12.84 -5.83
CA THR A 371 -17.33 12.07 -7.01
C THR A 371 -16.20 11.11 -6.64
N LEU A 372 -15.22 11.57 -5.86
CA LEU A 372 -14.09 10.76 -5.42
C LEU A 372 -14.50 9.67 -4.43
N CYS A 373 -15.49 9.90 -3.55
CA CYS A 373 -16.06 8.85 -2.70
C CYS A 373 -16.61 7.69 -3.51
N VAL A 374 -17.30 7.95 -4.63
CA VAL A 374 -17.78 6.89 -5.54
C VAL A 374 -16.60 6.20 -6.22
N GLY A 375 -15.61 6.96 -6.69
CA GLY A 375 -14.40 6.42 -7.30
C GLY A 375 -13.63 5.49 -6.36
N TYR A 376 -13.32 5.94 -5.15
CA TYR A 376 -12.64 5.12 -4.15
C TYR A 376 -13.47 3.91 -3.70
N GLY A 377 -14.80 4.05 -3.63
CA GLY A 377 -15.69 2.92 -3.36
C GLY A 377 -15.58 1.81 -4.42
N LEU A 378 -15.60 2.19 -5.70
CA LEU A 378 -15.39 1.24 -6.81
C LEU A 378 -13.98 0.66 -6.82
N TYR A 379 -12.95 1.49 -6.59
CA TYR A 379 -11.57 1.05 -6.43
C TYR A 379 -11.46 -0.03 -5.34
N ALA A 380 -12.03 0.18 -4.17
CA ALA A 380 -11.92 -0.75 -3.06
C ALA A 380 -12.49 -2.14 -3.39
N VAL A 381 -13.65 -2.18 -4.06
CA VAL A 381 -14.25 -3.45 -4.49
C VAL A 381 -13.44 -4.10 -5.61
N ALA A 382 -12.98 -3.31 -6.60
CA ALA A 382 -12.14 -3.81 -7.69
C ALA A 382 -10.78 -4.35 -7.18
N ASN A 383 -10.17 -3.65 -6.24
CA ASN A 383 -8.92 -4.10 -5.59
C ASN A 383 -9.11 -5.41 -4.81
N THR A 384 -10.27 -5.60 -4.15
CA THR A 384 -10.64 -6.88 -3.54
C THR A 384 -10.66 -8.00 -4.57
N MET A 385 -11.23 -7.76 -5.77
CA MET A 385 -11.26 -8.74 -6.85
C MET A 385 -9.87 -9.02 -7.42
N LEU A 386 -9.02 -8.00 -7.55
CA LEU A 386 -7.62 -8.16 -7.96
C LEU A 386 -6.85 -9.04 -6.96
N LEU A 387 -7.00 -8.81 -5.66
CA LEU A 387 -6.38 -9.64 -4.64
C LEU A 387 -6.86 -11.09 -4.71
N LEU A 388 -8.13 -11.33 -5.05
CA LEU A 388 -8.66 -12.68 -5.28
C LEU A 388 -8.07 -13.32 -6.54
N LEU A 389 -7.83 -12.57 -7.64
CA LEU A 389 -7.08 -13.08 -8.79
C LEU A 389 -5.67 -13.53 -8.38
N LEU A 390 -5.00 -12.78 -7.51
CA LEU A 390 -3.69 -13.17 -6.96
C LEU A 390 -3.79 -14.42 -6.06
N TYR A 391 -4.87 -14.58 -5.28
CA TYR A 391 -5.14 -15.81 -4.53
C TYR A 391 -5.26 -17.03 -5.45
N PHE A 392 -5.89 -16.87 -6.60
CA PHE A 392 -6.00 -17.92 -7.63
C PHE A 392 -4.79 -18.02 -8.54
N THR A 393 -3.70 -17.29 -8.27
CA THR A 393 -2.46 -17.26 -9.06
C THR A 393 -2.62 -16.75 -10.51
N ASP A 394 -3.68 -15.98 -10.79
CA ASP A 394 -3.87 -15.32 -12.08
C ASP A 394 -3.05 -14.02 -12.17
N TYR A 395 -1.73 -14.13 -12.17
CA TYR A 395 -0.82 -12.98 -12.24
C TYR A 395 -1.00 -12.14 -13.50
N LYS A 396 -1.34 -12.77 -14.65
CA LYS A 396 -1.61 -12.04 -15.89
C LYS A 396 -2.91 -11.25 -15.81
N GLY A 397 -3.96 -11.84 -15.23
CA GLY A 397 -5.22 -11.14 -15.01
C GLY A 397 -5.07 -9.96 -14.04
N ALA A 398 -4.30 -10.12 -12.97
CA ALA A 398 -3.99 -9.05 -12.03
C ALA A 398 -3.16 -7.93 -12.69
N LEU A 399 -2.16 -8.27 -13.52
CA LEU A 399 -1.38 -7.29 -14.28
C LEU A 399 -2.24 -6.44 -15.21
N TRP A 400 -3.10 -7.07 -16.02
CA TRP A 400 -4.00 -6.33 -16.91
C TRP A 400 -4.98 -5.47 -16.13
N SER A 401 -5.55 -5.99 -15.04
CA SER A 401 -6.47 -5.25 -14.19
C SER A 401 -5.85 -4.00 -13.61
N SER A 402 -4.66 -4.12 -13.03
CA SER A 402 -3.89 -2.98 -12.49
C SER A 402 -3.40 -2.03 -13.57
N GLY A 403 -2.99 -2.55 -14.73
CA GLY A 403 -2.58 -1.74 -15.88
C GLY A 403 -3.72 -0.90 -16.44
N ILE A 404 -4.94 -1.45 -16.54
CA ILE A 404 -6.14 -0.70 -16.93
C ILE A 404 -6.47 0.36 -15.89
N PHE A 405 -6.27 0.08 -14.59
CA PHE A 405 -6.44 1.07 -13.54
C PHE A 405 -5.46 2.23 -13.68
N ALA A 406 -4.16 1.95 -13.79
CA ALA A 406 -3.12 2.96 -13.94
C ALA A 406 -3.31 3.82 -15.20
N ALA A 407 -3.52 3.17 -16.34
CA ALA A 407 -3.75 3.87 -17.60
C ALA A 407 -5.08 4.62 -17.61
N GLY A 408 -6.15 4.01 -17.11
CA GLY A 408 -7.49 4.60 -17.05
C GLY A 408 -7.51 5.87 -16.19
N THR A 409 -7.02 5.79 -14.95
CA THR A 409 -6.98 6.96 -14.06
C THR A 409 -6.10 8.07 -14.63
N SER A 410 -4.94 7.74 -15.21
CA SER A 410 -4.05 8.74 -15.82
C SER A 410 -4.69 9.39 -17.04
N VAL A 411 -5.14 8.61 -18.00
CA VAL A 411 -5.68 9.12 -19.27
C VAL A 411 -6.99 9.89 -19.05
N PHE A 412 -7.94 9.34 -18.30
CA PHE A 412 -9.21 10.04 -18.08
C PHE A 412 -9.04 11.29 -17.20
N THR A 413 -8.07 11.33 -16.29
CA THR A 413 -7.77 12.55 -15.54
C THR A 413 -7.16 13.62 -16.45
N ILE A 414 -6.25 13.27 -17.37
CA ILE A 414 -5.73 14.20 -18.38
C ILE A 414 -6.87 14.70 -19.26
N ILE A 415 -7.74 13.82 -19.73
CA ILE A 415 -8.90 14.20 -20.54
C ILE A 415 -9.81 15.15 -19.75
N SER A 416 -10.03 14.93 -18.45
CA SER A 416 -10.89 15.79 -17.64
C SER A 416 -10.38 17.23 -17.56
N LEU A 417 -9.07 17.48 -17.69
CA LEU A 417 -8.50 18.83 -17.69
C LEU A 417 -8.94 19.71 -18.90
N PHE A 418 -9.43 19.09 -19.96
CA PHE A 418 -9.99 19.83 -21.12
C PHE A 418 -11.46 20.25 -20.92
N PHE A 419 -12.09 19.84 -19.83
CA PHE A 419 -13.45 20.19 -19.46
C PHE A 419 -13.47 21.28 -18.36
N PRO A 420 -14.62 21.89 -18.08
CA PRO A 420 -14.76 22.80 -16.93
C PRO A 420 -14.33 22.14 -15.61
N GLN A 421 -13.78 22.95 -14.69
CA GLN A 421 -13.20 22.47 -13.42
C GLN A 421 -14.12 21.55 -12.62
N VAL A 422 -15.43 21.74 -12.69
CA VAL A 422 -16.44 20.90 -12.00
C VAL A 422 -16.31 19.41 -12.35
N TYR A 423 -15.73 19.07 -13.50
CA TYR A 423 -15.61 17.68 -13.98
C TYR A 423 -14.28 17.00 -13.63
N TYR A 424 -13.33 17.66 -12.98
CA TYR A 424 -11.99 17.11 -12.77
C TYR A 424 -11.97 15.82 -11.93
N GLY A 425 -12.86 15.69 -10.93
CA GLY A 425 -13.00 14.44 -10.15
C GLY A 425 -13.47 13.21 -10.96
N PHE A 426 -14.15 13.44 -12.11
CA PHE A 426 -14.67 12.36 -12.95
C PHE A 426 -13.57 11.56 -13.68
N GLY A 427 -12.39 12.13 -13.88
CA GLY A 427 -11.27 11.41 -14.48
C GLY A 427 -10.86 10.18 -13.67
N PHE A 428 -10.65 10.36 -12.37
CA PHE A 428 -10.39 9.26 -11.45
C PHE A 428 -11.53 8.25 -11.40
N LEU A 429 -12.77 8.75 -11.28
CA LEU A 429 -13.96 7.89 -11.26
C LEU A 429 -14.06 6.99 -12.50
N ALA A 430 -13.84 7.54 -13.70
CA ALA A 430 -13.88 6.77 -14.96
C ALA A 430 -12.80 5.67 -14.98
N GLY A 431 -11.58 5.98 -14.50
CA GLY A 431 -10.52 4.99 -14.34
C GLY A 431 -10.92 3.86 -13.37
N CYS A 432 -11.55 4.20 -12.24
CA CYS A 432 -12.05 3.21 -11.28
C CYS A 432 -13.19 2.34 -11.86
N VAL A 433 -14.07 2.92 -12.68
CA VAL A 433 -15.11 2.15 -13.39
C VAL A 433 -14.49 1.15 -14.35
N ALA A 434 -13.50 1.55 -15.15
CA ALA A 434 -12.80 0.65 -16.08
C ALA A 434 -12.09 -0.50 -15.31
N PHE A 435 -11.42 -0.17 -14.22
CA PHE A 435 -10.78 -1.14 -13.33
C PHE A 435 -11.79 -2.14 -12.76
N PHE A 436 -12.91 -1.65 -12.23
CA PHE A 436 -13.97 -2.47 -11.65
C PHE A 436 -14.57 -3.43 -12.69
N LEU A 437 -14.96 -2.92 -13.86
CA LEU A 437 -15.56 -3.72 -14.92
C LEU A 437 -14.61 -4.82 -15.39
N PHE A 438 -13.35 -4.48 -15.65
CA PHE A 438 -12.37 -5.49 -16.07
C PHE A 438 -12.14 -6.54 -14.98
N SER A 439 -11.99 -6.14 -13.71
CA SER A 439 -11.75 -7.05 -12.60
C SER A 439 -12.92 -8.04 -12.40
N VAL A 440 -14.18 -7.57 -12.51
CA VAL A 440 -15.37 -8.42 -12.44
C VAL A 440 -15.36 -9.45 -13.59
N LEU A 441 -15.19 -8.98 -14.83
CA LEU A 441 -15.21 -9.84 -16.01
C LEU A 441 -14.08 -10.88 -15.96
N ARG A 442 -12.88 -10.47 -15.56
CA ARG A 442 -11.73 -11.37 -15.45
C ARG A 442 -11.90 -12.41 -14.36
N LEU A 443 -12.37 -12.00 -13.18
CA LEU A 443 -12.60 -12.92 -12.06
C LEU A 443 -13.68 -13.95 -12.41
N ASP A 444 -14.80 -13.52 -13.01
CA ASP A 444 -15.86 -14.42 -13.45
C ASP A 444 -15.38 -15.42 -14.51
N TYR A 445 -14.65 -14.93 -15.52
CA TYR A 445 -14.05 -15.77 -16.55
C TYR A 445 -13.09 -16.81 -15.98
N TYR A 446 -12.20 -16.40 -15.07
CA TYR A 446 -11.18 -17.27 -14.50
C TYR A 446 -11.78 -18.32 -13.55
N THR A 447 -12.71 -17.92 -12.70
CA THR A 447 -13.33 -18.83 -11.72
C THR A 447 -14.22 -19.87 -12.39
N LYS A 448 -14.88 -19.56 -13.49
CA LYS A 448 -15.64 -20.54 -14.29
C LYS A 448 -14.76 -21.63 -14.90
N ARG A 449 -13.48 -21.35 -15.14
CA ARG A 449 -12.48 -22.25 -15.74
C ARG A 449 -11.39 -22.69 -14.77
N LEU A 450 -11.63 -22.51 -13.47
CA LEU A 450 -10.64 -22.77 -12.43
C LEU A 450 -10.00 -24.18 -12.50
N PRO A 451 -10.75 -25.28 -12.68
CA PRO A 451 -10.15 -26.62 -12.82
C PRO A 451 -9.15 -26.71 -13.97
N TYR A 452 -9.46 -26.08 -15.12
CA TYR A 452 -8.53 -26.01 -16.26
C TYR A 452 -7.23 -25.29 -15.89
N TYR A 453 -7.32 -24.13 -15.27
CA TYR A 453 -6.14 -23.35 -14.89
C TYR A 453 -5.28 -24.06 -13.84
N ILE A 454 -5.87 -24.71 -12.85
CA ILE A 454 -5.13 -25.49 -11.85
C ILE A 454 -4.35 -26.62 -12.49
N LEU A 455 -4.94 -27.35 -13.44
CA LEU A 455 -4.30 -28.50 -14.08
C LEU A 455 -3.30 -28.10 -15.17
N SER A 456 -3.55 -27.00 -15.88
CA SER A 456 -2.71 -26.58 -17.02
C SER A 456 -1.47 -25.79 -16.60
N VAL A 457 -1.47 -25.18 -15.41
CA VAL A 457 -0.36 -24.32 -14.94
C VAL A 457 0.61 -25.08 -14.02
N GLN A 458 0.34 -26.33 -13.66
CA GLN A 458 1.28 -27.14 -12.90
C GLN A 458 2.47 -27.53 -13.81
N PRO A 459 3.66 -26.91 -13.66
CA PRO A 459 4.81 -27.30 -14.43
C PRO A 459 5.27 -28.69 -13.97
N VAL A 460 5.49 -29.59 -14.91
CA VAL A 460 6.06 -30.92 -14.65
C VAL A 460 7.50 -30.81 -14.12
N VAL A 461 8.19 -29.75 -14.50
CA VAL A 461 9.52 -29.36 -14.02
C VAL A 461 9.50 -27.85 -13.80
N GLN A 462 9.88 -27.40 -12.61
CA GLN A 462 10.04 -26.00 -12.31
C GLN A 462 11.40 -25.55 -12.89
N GLU A 463 11.39 -25.00 -14.11
CA GLU A 463 12.59 -24.36 -14.67
C GLU A 463 12.74 -22.98 -14.04
N ASP A 464 13.88 -22.72 -13.42
CA ASP A 464 14.27 -21.39 -12.97
C ASP A 464 14.44 -20.48 -14.19
N LYS A 465 13.56 -19.50 -14.32
CA LYS A 465 13.69 -18.48 -15.37
C LYS A 465 14.91 -17.62 -15.05
N LYS A 466 15.96 -17.81 -15.81
CA LYS A 466 17.12 -16.91 -15.79
C LYS A 466 16.79 -15.69 -16.66
N GLY A 467 16.68 -14.54 -16.03
CA GLY A 467 16.41 -13.26 -16.67
C GLY A 467 17.41 -12.20 -16.24
N ILE A 468 17.14 -10.95 -16.64
CA ILE A 468 18.02 -9.80 -16.40
C ILE A 468 18.26 -9.57 -14.90
N PHE A 469 17.24 -9.74 -14.06
CA PHE A 469 17.37 -9.54 -12.62
C PHE A 469 18.19 -10.64 -11.95
N THR A 470 18.09 -11.86 -12.42
CA THR A 470 18.93 -12.97 -11.97
C THR A 470 20.40 -12.73 -12.31
N GLU A 471 20.68 -12.27 -13.53
CA GLU A 471 22.04 -11.92 -13.95
C GLU A 471 22.60 -10.74 -13.15
N LEU A 472 21.78 -9.73 -12.90
CA LEU A 472 22.12 -8.60 -12.01
C LEU A 472 22.46 -9.10 -10.61
N GLY A 473 21.68 -10.03 -10.06
CA GLY A 473 21.94 -10.65 -8.76
C GLY A 473 23.33 -11.28 -8.71
N TYR A 474 23.65 -12.15 -9.67
CA TYR A 474 24.99 -12.78 -9.76
C TYR A 474 26.13 -11.78 -9.92
N PHE A 475 25.91 -10.73 -10.71
CA PHE A 475 26.92 -9.66 -10.87
C PHE A 475 27.19 -8.93 -9.55
N LEU A 476 26.15 -8.58 -8.81
CA LEU A 476 26.25 -7.89 -7.51
C LEU A 476 26.90 -8.79 -6.45
N GLU A 477 26.55 -10.07 -6.42
CA GLU A 477 27.16 -11.09 -5.55
C GLU A 477 28.67 -11.18 -5.78
N LYS A 478 29.08 -11.42 -7.03
CA LYS A 478 30.51 -11.53 -7.40
C LYS A 478 31.31 -10.29 -7.02
N LYS A 479 30.69 -9.11 -7.14
CA LYS A 479 31.34 -7.84 -6.77
C LYS A 479 31.51 -7.67 -5.26
N LEU A 480 30.59 -8.20 -4.46
CA LEU A 480 30.68 -8.20 -3.01
C LEU A 480 31.70 -9.22 -2.48
N GLU A 481 31.71 -10.44 -3.04
CA GLU A 481 32.69 -11.48 -2.68
C GLU A 481 34.12 -11.04 -3.00
N GLY A 482 34.37 -10.48 -4.17
CA GLY A 482 35.69 -9.94 -4.54
C GLY A 482 36.13 -8.75 -3.66
N ARG A 483 35.22 -8.04 -3.03
CA ARG A 483 35.53 -6.97 -2.06
C ARG A 483 35.90 -7.55 -0.69
N GLN A 484 35.23 -8.61 -0.25
CA GLN A 484 35.53 -9.29 1.02
C GLN A 484 36.90 -10.01 0.99
N GLU A 485 37.33 -10.47 -0.21
CA GLU A 485 38.69 -11.02 -0.39
C GLU A 485 39.77 -9.93 -0.33
N LEU A 486 39.50 -8.73 -0.84
CA LEU A 486 40.43 -7.59 -0.77
C LEU A 486 40.55 -6.96 0.64
N GLU A 487 39.51 -7.06 1.45
CA GLU A 487 39.54 -6.59 2.86
C GLU A 487 40.23 -7.58 3.82
N LYS A 488 40.48 -8.81 3.38
CA LYS A 488 41.21 -9.84 4.13
C LYS A 488 42.73 -9.90 3.83
N ILE A 489 43.20 -9.08 2.87
CA ILE A 489 44.61 -8.86 2.54
C ILE A 489 45.07 -7.55 3.13
#